data_2d7c27e25a6671ae8a03c9ddec906957
#
_entry.id   2d7c27e25a6671ae8a03c9ddec906957
#
_cell.length_a   1.000
_cell.length_b   1.000
_cell.length_c   1.000
_cell.angle_alpha   90.00
_cell.angle_beta   90.00
_cell.angle_gamma   90.00
#
_symmetry.space_group_name_H-M   'P 1'
#
loop_
_entity.id
_entity.type
_entity.pdbx_description
1 polymer ?
#
loop_
_entity_poly.entity_id
_entity_poly.type
_entity_poly.pdbx_seq_one_letter_code
_entity_poly.pdbx_strand_id
1 'polypeptide(L)'
;MAKPLGITLVAVRQQLVRLEEDGLVAHRTEPAGRGRPSHVYELTPAAAALVPKRYGELTNELLSYLGGPDSEEVATLFEMRRRRRLEDARSCLAGLSLAGQVAELARILDDDGYLADVEPLEDGGWRITEHNCAIVSVATGYRQACSSELAFIKDALPAGHVDRVAHLMDGAHVCAYEVHPKEATERPLR
;
A
#
# COMPACT_ATOMS: atom_id res chain seq x y z
N MET A 1 -18.09 -10.81 -29.91
CA MET A 1 -16.90 -10.03 -29.54
C MET A 1 -16.35 -9.12 -30.65
N ALA A 2 -16.16 -9.58 -31.90
CA ALA A 2 -15.52 -8.76 -32.96
C ALA A 2 -16.28 -7.48 -33.33
N LYS A 3 -17.61 -7.53 -33.46
CA LYS A 3 -18.41 -6.36 -33.85
C LYS A 3 -18.33 -5.15 -32.90
N PRO A 4 -18.45 -5.34 -31.57
CA PRO A 4 -18.33 -4.20 -30.64
C PRO A 4 -16.94 -3.57 -30.60
N LEU A 5 -15.89 -4.34 -30.96
CA LEU A 5 -14.50 -3.89 -30.94
C LEU A 5 -14.03 -3.29 -32.26
N GLY A 6 -14.84 -3.36 -33.33
CA GLY A 6 -14.47 -2.84 -34.64
C GLY A 6 -13.32 -3.58 -35.33
N ILE A 7 -12.99 -4.80 -34.91
CA ILE A 7 -11.88 -5.61 -35.42
C ILE A 7 -12.38 -6.93 -36.02
N THR A 8 -11.52 -7.61 -36.81
CA THR A 8 -11.88 -8.87 -37.44
C THR A 8 -11.90 -10.04 -36.43
N LEU A 9 -12.64 -11.11 -36.75
CA LEU A 9 -12.63 -12.35 -35.95
C LEU A 9 -11.23 -12.97 -35.85
N VAL A 10 -10.41 -12.84 -36.89
CA VAL A 10 -9.04 -13.35 -36.90
C VAL A 10 -8.20 -12.58 -35.87
N ALA A 11 -8.31 -11.25 -35.88
CA ALA A 11 -7.59 -10.40 -34.89
C ALA A 11 -8.03 -10.71 -33.47
N VAL A 12 -9.34 -10.91 -33.21
CA VAL A 12 -9.82 -11.33 -31.87
C VAL A 12 -9.18 -12.64 -31.44
N ARG A 13 -9.15 -13.65 -32.33
CA ARG A 13 -8.55 -14.95 -32.01
C ARG A 13 -7.06 -14.84 -31.70
N GLN A 14 -6.31 -14.07 -32.48
CA GLN A 14 -4.88 -13.85 -32.23
C GLN A 14 -4.62 -13.19 -30.88
N GLN A 15 -5.44 -12.20 -30.50
CA GLN A 15 -5.32 -11.57 -29.19
C GLN A 15 -5.66 -12.53 -28.04
N LEU A 16 -6.73 -13.35 -28.21
CA LEU A 16 -7.09 -14.33 -27.18
C LEU A 16 -6.00 -15.38 -26.98
N VAL A 17 -5.34 -15.86 -28.06
CA VAL A 17 -4.21 -16.80 -27.94
C VAL A 17 -3.07 -16.16 -27.15
N ARG A 18 -2.68 -14.91 -27.46
CA ARG A 18 -1.63 -14.22 -26.73
C ARG A 18 -1.97 -14.03 -25.25
N LEU A 19 -3.19 -13.58 -24.95
CA LEU A 19 -3.64 -13.42 -23.56
C LEU A 19 -3.69 -14.74 -22.80
N GLU A 20 -3.91 -15.85 -23.49
CA GLU A 20 -3.87 -17.20 -22.93
C GLU A 20 -2.43 -17.65 -22.66
N GLU A 21 -1.49 -17.38 -23.61
CA GLU A 21 -0.05 -17.60 -23.44
C GLU A 21 0.50 -16.78 -22.28
N ASP A 22 0.03 -15.54 -22.11
CA ASP A 22 0.38 -14.67 -20.99
C ASP A 22 -0.30 -15.07 -19.66
N GLY A 23 -1.14 -16.10 -19.66
CA GLY A 23 -1.89 -16.56 -18.49
C GLY A 23 -2.96 -15.61 -17.97
N LEU A 24 -3.40 -14.65 -18.81
CA LEU A 24 -4.40 -13.64 -18.43
C LEU A 24 -5.84 -14.08 -18.71
N VAL A 25 -6.03 -15.00 -19.66
CA VAL A 25 -7.33 -15.63 -19.92
C VAL A 25 -7.18 -17.14 -19.93
N ALA A 26 -8.26 -17.82 -19.63
CA ALA A 26 -8.42 -19.25 -19.83
C ALA A 26 -9.70 -19.51 -20.62
N HIS A 27 -9.78 -20.62 -21.33
CA HIS A 27 -11.01 -21.00 -21.98
C HIS A 27 -11.54 -22.34 -21.51
N ARG A 28 -12.85 -22.48 -21.56
CA ARG A 28 -13.56 -23.77 -21.45
C ARG A 28 -14.35 -24.03 -22.71
N THR A 29 -14.46 -25.28 -23.08
CA THR A 29 -15.25 -25.68 -24.24
C THR A 29 -16.69 -25.98 -23.82
N GLU A 30 -17.64 -25.31 -24.40
CA GLU A 30 -19.07 -25.58 -24.19
C GLU A 30 -19.69 -26.28 -25.39
N PRO A 31 -20.51 -27.33 -25.17
CA PRO A 31 -21.26 -27.96 -26.23
C PRO A 31 -22.25 -26.97 -26.86
N ALA A 32 -22.25 -26.83 -28.17
CA ALA A 32 -23.15 -25.93 -28.89
C ALA A 32 -24.36 -26.71 -29.50
N GLY A 33 -24.96 -27.63 -28.77
CA GLY A 33 -26.09 -28.41 -29.23
C GLY A 33 -25.80 -29.14 -30.57
N ARG A 34 -26.45 -28.76 -31.69
CA ARG A 34 -26.20 -29.33 -33.03
C ARG A 34 -25.04 -28.68 -33.80
N GLY A 35 -24.24 -27.80 -33.16
CA GLY A 35 -23.15 -27.08 -33.80
C GLY A 35 -21.78 -27.51 -33.33
N ARG A 36 -20.70 -26.85 -33.86
CA ARG A 36 -19.35 -27.01 -33.38
C ARG A 36 -19.24 -26.44 -31.94
N PRO A 37 -18.56 -27.14 -31.00
CA PRO A 37 -18.32 -26.60 -29.67
C PRO A 37 -17.74 -25.19 -29.72
N SER A 38 -18.14 -24.36 -28.77
CA SER A 38 -17.66 -22.99 -28.64
C SER A 38 -16.68 -22.85 -27.47
N HIS A 39 -15.69 -22.00 -27.64
CA HIS A 39 -14.80 -21.62 -26.56
C HIS A 39 -15.39 -20.41 -25.81
N VAL A 40 -15.55 -20.53 -24.50
CA VAL A 40 -15.92 -19.44 -23.60
C VAL A 40 -14.66 -19.04 -22.85
N TYR A 41 -14.26 -17.79 -23.01
CA TYR A 41 -13.07 -17.24 -22.38
C TYR A 41 -13.43 -16.48 -21.10
N GLU A 42 -12.64 -16.70 -20.07
CA GLU A 42 -12.78 -16.07 -18.74
C GLU A 42 -11.44 -15.46 -18.30
N LEU A 43 -11.49 -14.39 -17.54
CA LEU A 43 -10.30 -13.80 -16.94
C LEU A 43 -9.75 -14.73 -15.86
N THR A 44 -8.43 -14.94 -15.85
CA THR A 44 -7.75 -15.62 -14.75
C THR A 44 -7.64 -14.70 -13.53
N PRO A 45 -7.32 -15.24 -12.34
CA PRO A 45 -6.99 -14.41 -11.17
C PRO A 45 -5.86 -13.41 -11.44
N ALA A 46 -4.85 -13.78 -12.25
CA ALA A 46 -3.77 -12.89 -12.66
C ALA A 46 -4.29 -11.68 -13.45
N ALA A 47 -5.17 -11.91 -14.44
CA ALA A 47 -5.80 -10.81 -15.16
C ALA A 47 -6.72 -9.97 -14.28
N ALA A 48 -7.47 -10.61 -13.37
CA ALA A 48 -8.32 -9.91 -12.43
C ALA A 48 -7.53 -8.97 -11.51
N ALA A 49 -6.26 -9.29 -11.22
CA ALA A 49 -5.37 -8.41 -10.46
C ALA A 49 -4.96 -7.15 -11.24
N LEU A 50 -4.89 -7.21 -12.59
CA LEU A 50 -4.54 -6.08 -13.45
C LEU A 50 -5.70 -5.10 -13.69
N VAL A 51 -6.95 -5.53 -13.43
CA VAL A 51 -8.11 -4.64 -13.58
C VAL A 51 -8.10 -3.59 -12.46
N PRO A 52 -8.21 -2.29 -12.78
CA PRO A 52 -8.24 -1.25 -11.76
C PRO A 52 -9.29 -1.52 -10.69
N LYS A 53 -8.89 -1.45 -9.44
CA LYS A 53 -9.78 -1.61 -8.28
C LYS A 53 -10.19 -0.23 -7.78
N ARG A 54 -11.47 -0.03 -7.50
CA ARG A 54 -12.02 1.24 -6.99
C ARG A 54 -12.13 1.25 -5.45
N TYR A 55 -11.24 0.51 -4.77
CA TYR A 55 -11.29 0.43 -3.30
C TYR A 55 -11.08 1.79 -2.62
N GLY A 56 -10.21 2.64 -3.17
CA GLY A 56 -10.01 3.99 -2.65
C GLY A 56 -11.26 4.85 -2.75
N GLU A 57 -11.99 4.78 -3.87
CA GLU A 57 -13.25 5.50 -4.05
C GLU A 57 -14.32 5.01 -3.07
N LEU A 58 -14.49 3.69 -2.94
CA LEU A 58 -15.42 3.10 -1.97
C LEU A 58 -15.05 3.53 -0.54
N THR A 59 -13.76 3.50 -0.19
CA THR A 59 -13.31 3.93 1.14
C THR A 59 -13.64 5.40 1.37
N ASN A 60 -13.37 6.28 0.41
CA ASN A 60 -13.69 7.70 0.52
C ASN A 60 -15.19 7.96 0.65
N GLU A 61 -16.01 7.23 -0.11
CA GLU A 61 -17.47 7.28 0.02
C GLU A 61 -17.93 6.89 1.43
N LEU A 62 -17.44 5.75 1.95
CA LEU A 62 -17.79 5.30 3.31
C LEU A 62 -17.33 6.28 4.40
N LEU A 63 -16.12 6.85 4.26
CA LEU A 63 -15.61 7.86 5.19
C LEU A 63 -16.43 9.16 5.15
N SER A 64 -16.98 9.52 3.98
CA SER A 64 -17.81 10.72 3.85
C SER A 64 -19.11 10.62 4.66
N TYR A 65 -19.64 9.42 4.85
CA TYR A 65 -20.83 9.20 5.70
C TYR A 65 -20.55 9.36 7.21
N LEU A 66 -19.28 9.40 7.59
CA LEU A 66 -18.83 9.62 8.97
C LEU A 66 -18.49 11.11 9.25
N GLY A 67 -18.98 12.05 8.45
CA GLY A 67 -18.84 13.48 8.68
C GLY A 67 -17.70 14.15 7.90
N GLY A 68 -16.95 13.40 7.09
CA GLY A 68 -15.93 13.95 6.20
C GLY A 68 -14.56 14.20 6.86
N PRO A 69 -13.66 14.96 6.18
CA PRO A 69 -12.24 15.02 6.55
C PRO A 69 -11.94 15.61 7.92
N ASP A 70 -12.80 16.48 8.44
CA ASP A 70 -12.58 17.19 9.71
C ASP A 70 -13.35 16.58 10.88
N SER A 71 -14.00 15.40 10.69
CA SER A 71 -14.80 14.80 11.74
C SER A 71 -13.97 14.02 12.77
N GLU A 72 -14.43 14.02 14.04
CA GLU A 72 -13.83 13.25 15.12
C GLU A 72 -13.97 11.74 14.86
N GLU A 73 -15.05 11.30 14.23
CA GLU A 73 -15.30 9.91 13.88
C GLU A 73 -14.24 9.38 12.92
N VAL A 74 -13.91 10.15 11.88
CA VAL A 74 -12.83 9.79 10.93
C VAL A 74 -11.47 9.79 11.64
N ALA A 75 -11.17 10.78 12.46
CA ALA A 75 -9.93 10.82 13.25
C ALA A 75 -9.82 9.59 14.17
N THR A 76 -10.91 9.21 14.83
CA THR A 76 -10.98 8.01 15.68
C THR A 76 -10.69 6.74 14.89
N LEU A 77 -11.21 6.58 13.67
CA LEU A 77 -10.93 5.41 12.82
C LEU A 77 -9.45 5.30 12.45
N PHE A 78 -8.81 6.42 12.08
CA PHE A 78 -7.37 6.41 11.78
C PHE A 78 -6.54 6.11 13.02
N GLU A 79 -6.95 6.57 14.19
CA GLU A 79 -6.30 6.24 15.46
C GLU A 79 -6.46 4.75 15.81
N MET A 80 -7.65 4.15 15.60
CA MET A 80 -7.87 2.71 15.78
C MET A 80 -7.00 1.90 14.81
N ARG A 81 -6.91 2.32 13.53
CA ARG A 81 -6.02 1.70 12.54
C ARG A 81 -4.55 1.76 13.00
N ARG A 82 -4.08 2.92 13.46
CA ARG A 82 -2.72 3.10 13.98
C ARG A 82 -2.41 2.13 15.14
N ARG A 83 -3.30 2.07 16.12
CA ARG A 83 -3.14 1.16 17.27
C ARG A 83 -3.07 -0.30 16.83
N ARG A 84 -3.95 -0.71 15.94
CA ARG A 84 -3.95 -2.08 15.41
C ARG A 84 -2.63 -2.42 14.72
N ARG A 85 -2.17 -1.57 13.80
CA ARG A 85 -0.88 -1.77 13.12
C ARG A 85 0.29 -1.82 14.09
N LEU A 86 0.27 -0.98 15.12
CA LEU A 86 1.31 -0.99 16.16
C LEU A 86 1.29 -2.30 16.97
N GLU A 87 0.13 -2.83 17.29
CA GLU A 87 0.00 -4.14 17.95
C GLU A 87 0.59 -5.26 17.07
N ASP A 88 0.24 -5.26 15.79
CA ASP A 88 0.72 -6.25 14.82
C ASP A 88 2.26 -6.16 14.63
N ALA A 89 2.82 -4.95 14.58
CA ALA A 89 4.26 -4.73 14.42
C ALA A 89 5.08 -5.07 15.68
N ARG A 90 4.52 -4.95 16.88
CA ARG A 90 5.25 -5.12 18.16
C ARG A 90 6.00 -6.44 18.28
N SER A 91 5.41 -7.54 17.80
CA SER A 91 6.06 -8.85 17.88
C SER A 91 7.29 -8.96 16.99
N CYS A 92 7.28 -8.28 15.83
CA CYS A 92 8.39 -8.26 14.88
C CYS A 92 9.54 -7.34 15.37
N LEU A 93 9.21 -6.26 16.09
CA LEU A 93 10.16 -5.27 16.54
C LEU A 93 10.76 -5.60 17.91
N ALA A 94 10.18 -6.53 18.66
CA ALA A 94 10.58 -6.84 20.02
C ALA A 94 12.00 -7.41 20.08
N GLY A 95 12.82 -6.89 21.02
CA GLY A 95 14.19 -7.37 21.25
C GLY A 95 15.23 -6.95 20.21
N LEU A 96 14.83 -6.23 19.16
CA LEU A 96 15.77 -5.70 18.17
C LEU A 96 16.42 -4.40 18.67
N SER A 97 17.68 -4.16 18.25
CA SER A 97 18.30 -2.85 18.38
C SER A 97 17.54 -1.81 17.55
N LEU A 98 17.76 -0.51 17.79
CA LEU A 98 17.12 0.55 17.00
C LEU A 98 17.37 0.36 15.50
N ALA A 99 18.60 0.05 15.08
CA ALA A 99 18.92 -0.25 13.68
C ALA A 99 18.09 -1.43 13.14
N GLY A 100 17.97 -2.50 13.94
CA GLY A 100 17.13 -3.66 13.58
C GLY A 100 15.64 -3.31 13.50
N GLN A 101 15.15 -2.47 14.41
CA GLN A 101 13.75 -1.99 14.38
C GLN A 101 13.48 -1.12 13.16
N VAL A 102 14.41 -0.25 12.77
CA VAL A 102 14.30 0.57 11.55
C VAL A 102 14.24 -0.29 10.30
N ALA A 103 15.15 -1.28 10.19
CA ALA A 103 15.16 -2.20 9.05
C ALA A 103 13.88 -3.05 8.96
N GLU A 104 13.41 -3.58 10.09
CA GLU A 104 12.19 -4.38 10.16
C GLU A 104 10.94 -3.52 9.87
N LEU A 105 10.90 -2.29 10.35
CA LEU A 105 9.80 -1.37 10.06
C LEU A 105 9.74 -1.03 8.56
N ALA A 106 10.89 -0.79 7.91
CA ALA A 106 10.93 -0.58 6.46
C ALA A 106 10.38 -1.81 5.71
N ARG A 107 10.73 -3.03 6.15
CA ARG A 107 10.17 -4.27 5.58
C ARG A 107 8.65 -4.36 5.78
N ILE A 108 8.11 -4.00 6.94
CA ILE A 108 6.66 -3.96 7.20
C ILE A 108 5.98 -2.97 6.27
N LEU A 109 6.57 -1.79 6.07
CA LEU A 109 6.03 -0.78 5.16
C LEU A 109 6.09 -1.25 3.70
N ASP A 110 7.16 -1.96 3.29
CA ASP A 110 7.27 -2.55 1.95
C ASP A 110 6.19 -3.61 1.71
N ASP A 111 5.99 -4.53 2.66
CA ASP A 111 4.92 -5.53 2.63
C ASP A 111 3.51 -4.91 2.56
N ASP A 112 3.31 -3.74 3.17
CA ASP A 112 2.08 -2.94 3.10
C ASP A 112 1.90 -2.21 1.75
N GLY A 113 2.88 -2.32 0.83
CA GLY A 113 2.83 -1.77 -0.53
C GLY A 113 3.34 -0.34 -0.67
N TYR A 114 4.09 0.17 0.31
CA TYR A 114 4.70 1.50 0.23
C TYR A 114 6.00 1.51 -0.57
N LEU A 115 6.51 0.34 -1.01
CA LEU A 115 7.81 0.19 -1.68
C LEU A 115 8.90 0.90 -0.87
N ALA A 116 9.02 0.50 0.39
CA ALA A 116 9.88 1.17 1.35
C ALA A 116 11.29 0.57 1.35
N ASP A 117 12.28 1.44 1.44
CA ASP A 117 13.66 1.06 1.71
C ASP A 117 14.26 1.87 2.88
N VAL A 118 15.45 1.50 3.30
CA VAL A 118 16.18 2.19 4.36
C VAL A 118 17.66 2.35 3.97
N GLU A 119 18.19 3.54 4.21
CA GLU A 119 19.60 3.85 4.03
C GLU A 119 20.19 4.46 5.32
N PRO A 120 21.46 4.18 5.64
CA PRO A 120 22.15 4.87 6.73
C PRO A 120 22.47 6.31 6.35
N LEU A 121 22.44 7.23 7.33
CA LEU A 121 22.86 8.61 7.18
C LEU A 121 24.30 8.79 7.71
N GLU A 122 25.02 9.79 7.20
CA GLU A 122 26.42 10.09 7.60
C GLU A 122 26.54 10.47 9.08
N ASP A 123 25.50 11.01 9.69
CA ASP A 123 25.43 11.44 11.08
C ASP A 123 25.04 10.31 12.07
N GLY A 124 24.95 9.07 11.57
CA GLY A 124 24.65 7.88 12.38
C GLY A 124 23.16 7.59 12.55
N GLY A 125 22.29 8.30 11.84
CA GLY A 125 20.87 8.01 11.71
C GLY A 125 20.54 7.07 10.55
N TRP A 126 19.25 6.94 10.26
CA TRP A 126 18.72 6.19 9.13
C TRP A 126 17.62 7.00 8.44
N ARG A 127 17.49 6.82 7.12
CA ARG A 127 16.34 7.34 6.37
C ARG A 127 15.52 6.17 5.86
N ILE A 128 14.23 6.17 6.19
CA ILE A 128 13.22 5.29 5.58
C ILE A 128 12.57 6.09 4.45
N THR A 129 12.53 5.53 3.24
CA THR A 129 11.89 6.18 2.08
C THR A 129 10.77 5.29 1.55
N GLU A 130 9.57 5.85 1.44
CA GLU A 130 8.40 5.24 0.81
C GLU A 130 8.29 5.78 -0.62
N HIS A 131 8.59 4.93 -1.62
CA HIS A 131 8.56 5.30 -3.05
C HIS A 131 7.16 5.24 -3.65
N ASN A 132 6.21 4.66 -2.94
CA ASN A 132 4.81 4.58 -3.29
C ASN A 132 3.94 4.90 -2.07
N CYS A 133 2.80 5.56 -2.30
CA CYS A 133 1.77 5.67 -1.26
C CYS A 133 0.65 4.66 -1.52
N ALA A 134 0.65 3.55 -0.78
CA ALA A 134 -0.33 2.47 -0.92
C ALA A 134 -1.79 2.94 -0.71
N ILE A 135 -1.98 4.07 -0.03
CA ILE A 135 -3.29 4.63 0.32
C ILE A 135 -3.52 6.02 -0.29
N VAL A 136 -2.83 6.38 -1.38
CA VAL A 136 -2.87 7.72 -1.98
C VAL A 136 -4.29 8.22 -2.24
N SER A 137 -5.19 7.37 -2.72
CA SER A 137 -6.58 7.73 -2.99
C SER A 137 -7.32 8.22 -1.73
N VAL A 138 -7.01 7.65 -0.57
CA VAL A 138 -7.58 8.05 0.72
C VAL A 138 -6.84 9.26 1.29
N ALA A 139 -5.51 9.25 1.25
CA ALA A 139 -4.66 10.32 1.79
C ALA A 139 -4.90 11.68 1.13
N THR A 140 -5.30 11.69 -0.14
CA THR A 140 -5.67 12.91 -0.87
C THR A 140 -6.91 13.60 -0.27
N GLY A 141 -7.90 12.83 0.15
CA GLY A 141 -9.12 13.35 0.77
C GLY A 141 -9.06 13.49 2.29
N TYR A 142 -8.23 12.67 2.94
CA TYR A 142 -8.18 12.53 4.39
C TYR A 142 -6.75 12.59 4.91
N ARG A 143 -6.31 13.79 5.28
CA ARG A 143 -4.92 14.03 5.78
C ARG A 143 -4.62 13.28 7.08
N GLN A 144 -5.63 12.87 7.83
CA GLN A 144 -5.50 12.01 9.02
C GLN A 144 -4.80 10.68 8.69
N ALA A 145 -4.95 10.16 7.48
CA ALA A 145 -4.22 8.99 7.02
C ALA A 145 -2.69 9.18 7.11
N CYS A 146 -2.19 10.33 6.63
CA CYS A 146 -0.76 10.68 6.68
C CYS A 146 -0.26 10.99 8.11
N SER A 147 -1.10 11.64 8.92
CA SER A 147 -0.76 11.93 10.33
C SER A 147 -0.71 10.64 11.16
N SER A 148 -1.65 9.73 10.94
CA SER A 148 -1.71 8.40 11.55
C SER A 148 -0.50 7.55 11.15
N GLU A 149 -0.03 7.63 9.90
CA GLU A 149 1.16 6.92 9.43
C GLU A 149 2.43 7.41 10.13
N LEU A 150 2.65 8.73 10.17
CA LEU A 150 3.76 9.32 10.90
C LEU A 150 3.73 8.94 12.39
N ALA A 151 2.56 8.98 13.02
CA ALA A 151 2.41 8.59 14.41
C ALA A 151 2.72 7.10 14.63
N PHE A 152 2.30 6.23 13.70
CA PHE A 152 2.64 4.80 13.72
C PHE A 152 4.16 4.59 13.67
N ILE A 153 4.87 5.24 12.75
CA ILE A 153 6.33 5.13 12.62
C ILE A 153 7.02 5.60 13.91
N LYS A 154 6.58 6.73 14.48
CA LYS A 154 7.11 7.26 15.76
C LYS A 154 6.92 6.30 16.93
N ASP A 155 5.74 5.70 17.04
CA ASP A 155 5.43 4.77 18.13
C ASP A 155 6.10 3.41 17.96
N ALA A 156 6.35 3.00 16.71
CA ALA A 156 7.08 1.78 16.40
C ALA A 156 8.57 1.86 16.76
N LEU A 157 9.13 3.09 16.79
CA LEU A 157 10.54 3.36 17.08
C LEU A 157 10.71 4.21 18.35
N PRO A 158 10.33 3.73 19.53
CA PRO A 158 10.30 4.55 20.75
C PRO A 158 11.67 5.05 21.21
N ALA A 159 12.75 4.35 20.84
CA ALA A 159 14.14 4.75 21.12
C ALA A 159 14.72 5.72 20.07
N GLY A 160 13.99 5.97 18.98
CA GLY A 160 14.36 6.90 17.91
C GLY A 160 13.61 8.23 18.01
N HIS A 161 14.27 9.30 17.57
CA HIS A 161 13.62 10.54 17.18
C HIS A 161 13.31 10.43 15.69
N VAL A 162 12.05 10.65 15.30
CA VAL A 162 11.59 10.47 13.92
C VAL A 162 11.04 11.79 13.38
N ASP A 163 11.61 12.25 12.28
CA ASP A 163 11.13 13.43 11.54
C ASP A 163 10.77 13.06 10.11
N ARG A 164 9.61 13.52 9.64
CA ARG A 164 9.24 13.41 8.24
C ARG A 164 9.89 14.55 7.44
N VAL A 165 10.86 14.21 6.60
CA VAL A 165 11.67 15.18 5.82
C VAL A 165 11.16 15.38 4.40
N ALA A 166 10.34 14.44 3.87
CA ALA A 166 9.64 14.59 2.61
C ALA A 166 8.22 14.05 2.72
N HIS A 167 7.27 14.68 2.05
CA HIS A 167 5.87 14.28 2.09
C HIS A 167 5.21 14.41 0.71
N LEU A 168 4.72 13.30 0.19
CA LEU A 168 4.07 13.23 -1.13
C LEU A 168 2.88 14.20 -1.24
N MET A 169 2.07 14.31 -0.19
CA MET A 169 0.90 15.21 -0.18
C MET A 169 1.27 16.69 -0.09
N ASP A 170 2.53 17.03 0.15
CA ASP A 170 3.03 18.41 0.17
C ASP A 170 3.91 18.70 -1.06
N GLY A 171 3.83 17.83 -2.08
CA GLY A 171 4.44 18.03 -3.40
C GLY A 171 5.80 17.34 -3.59
N ALA A 172 6.28 16.55 -2.63
CA ALA A 172 7.44 15.69 -2.83
C ALA A 172 7.09 14.48 -3.69
N HIS A 173 8.09 13.81 -4.26
CA HIS A 173 7.91 12.59 -5.05
C HIS A 173 7.77 11.33 -4.19
N VAL A 174 8.17 11.40 -2.92
CA VAL A 174 8.19 10.29 -1.95
C VAL A 174 7.74 10.81 -0.58
N CYS A 175 7.46 9.87 0.35
CA CYS A 175 7.53 10.19 1.77
C CYS A 175 8.85 9.69 2.33
N ALA A 176 9.52 10.49 3.15
CA ALA A 176 10.78 10.10 3.77
C ALA A 176 10.82 10.51 5.24
N TYR A 177 11.42 9.65 6.05
CA TYR A 177 11.50 9.80 7.50
C TYR A 177 12.95 9.57 7.94
N GLU A 178 13.52 10.55 8.64
CA GLU A 178 14.82 10.41 9.28
C GLU A 178 14.64 9.95 10.72
N VAL A 179 15.44 8.98 11.10
CA VAL A 179 15.41 8.35 12.42
C VAL A 179 16.78 8.50 13.05
N HIS A 180 16.86 9.22 14.16
CA HIS A 180 18.09 9.38 14.96
C HIS A 180 17.89 8.73 16.32
N PRO A 181 18.94 8.11 16.90
CA PRO A 181 18.88 7.64 18.28
C PRO A 181 18.52 8.80 19.23
N LYS A 182 17.58 8.59 20.15
CA LYS A 182 17.40 9.54 21.25
C LYS A 182 18.66 9.52 22.10
N GLU A 183 19.22 10.69 22.42
CA GLU A 183 20.31 10.78 23.40
C GLU A 183 19.86 10.09 24.68
N ALA A 184 20.73 9.19 25.19
CA ALA A 184 20.51 8.61 26.51
C ALA A 184 20.53 9.77 27.52
N THR A 185 19.35 10.13 28.05
CA THR A 185 19.28 11.08 29.15
C THR A 185 20.14 10.49 30.30
N GLU A 186 21.33 11.04 30.50
CA GLU A 186 22.16 10.68 31.63
C GLU A 186 21.33 10.87 32.91
N ARG A 187 20.97 9.77 33.50
CA ARG A 187 20.31 9.75 34.81
C ARG A 187 21.36 10.22 35.83
N PRO A 188 21.21 11.39 36.45
CA PRO A 188 22.19 11.79 37.44
C PRO A 188 22.26 10.74 38.54
N LEU A 189 23.45 10.19 38.76
CA LEU A 189 23.76 9.30 39.87
C LEU A 189 23.49 10.09 41.16
N ARG A 190 22.51 9.63 41.91
CA ARG A 190 22.33 10.03 43.32
C ARG A 190 23.15 9.11 44.22
#